data_a084a600c0b1c474c3dcb3b74d008a05
#
_entry.id   a084a600c0b1c474c3dcb3b74d008a05
#
_cell.length_a   1.000
_cell.length_b   1.000
_cell.length_c   1.000
_cell.angle_alpha   90.00
_cell.angle_beta   90.00
_cell.angle_gamma   90.00
#
_symmetry.space_group_name_H-M   'P 1'
#
loop_
_entity.id
_entity.type
_entity.pdbx_description
1 polymer ?
#
loop_
_entity_poly.entity_id
_entity_poly.type
_entity_poly.pdbx_seq_one_letter_code
_entity_poly.pdbx_strand_id
1 'polypeptide(L)'
;MAGKRLYELMTKRGGKPSDYSDVVYGTVISAKPLNVQLSNNMVLTDDFIVLGKHIGKFKIKGKVTKHEHDEVKGETELEFDNSLESGDKVTMIREDGGQQFYLFERLGEDGFGF
;
A
#
# COMPACT_ATOMS: atom_id res chain seq x y z
N MET A 1 -3.94 8.66 -8.99
CA MET A 1 -3.75 7.23 -8.81
C MET A 1 -2.30 6.93 -8.50
N ALA A 2 -2.09 6.19 -7.46
CA ALA A 2 -0.74 5.92 -6.99
C ALA A 2 0.11 5.16 -8.01
N GLY A 3 -0.47 4.16 -8.66
CA GLY A 3 0.29 3.38 -9.62
C GLY A 3 0.76 4.17 -10.82
N LYS A 4 -0.08 5.07 -11.33
CA LYS A 4 0.30 5.88 -12.45
C LYS A 4 1.42 6.83 -12.09
N ARG A 5 1.32 7.43 -10.91
CA ARG A 5 2.36 8.35 -10.48
C ARG A 5 3.69 7.64 -10.30
N LEU A 6 3.64 6.45 -9.75
CA LEU A 6 4.86 5.68 -9.57
C LEU A 6 5.49 5.32 -10.90
N TYR A 7 4.66 4.95 -11.86
CA TYR A 7 5.15 4.65 -13.19
C TYR A 7 5.81 5.86 -13.82
N GLU A 8 5.20 7.03 -13.67
CA GLU A 8 5.77 8.26 -14.21
C GLU A 8 7.11 8.58 -13.57
N LEU A 9 7.22 8.37 -12.26
CA LEU A 9 8.49 8.62 -11.58
C LEU A 9 9.57 7.69 -12.09
N MET A 10 9.24 6.43 -12.30
CA MET A 10 10.21 5.48 -12.81
C MET A 10 10.65 5.85 -14.23
N THR A 11 9.71 6.27 -15.04
CA THR A 11 10.01 6.67 -16.41
C THR A 11 10.94 7.87 -16.45
N LYS A 12 10.72 8.82 -15.56
CA LYS A 12 11.55 10.02 -15.52
C LYS A 12 12.99 9.75 -15.15
N ARG A 13 13.27 8.61 -14.54
CA ARG A 13 14.63 8.25 -14.19
C ARG A 13 15.45 7.80 -15.38
N GLY A 14 14.82 7.65 -16.54
CA GLY A 14 15.54 7.42 -17.76
C GLY A 14 15.79 5.98 -18.13
N GLY A 15 15.25 5.03 -17.40
CA GLY A 15 15.40 3.63 -17.74
C GLY A 15 14.10 3.03 -18.25
N LYS A 16 14.14 1.76 -18.52
CA LYS A 16 12.94 1.00 -18.88
C LYS A 16 12.25 0.57 -17.61
N PRO A 17 10.91 0.45 -17.63
CA PRO A 17 10.21 -0.03 -16.44
C PRO A 17 10.76 -1.34 -15.90
N SER A 18 11.18 -2.24 -16.78
CA SER A 18 11.73 -3.52 -16.37
C SER A 18 13.07 -3.41 -15.67
N ASP A 19 13.74 -2.27 -15.80
CA ASP A 19 15.02 -2.04 -15.13
C ASP A 19 14.83 -1.57 -13.71
N TYR A 20 13.65 -1.08 -13.37
CA TYR A 20 13.41 -0.47 -12.07
C TYR A 20 12.74 -1.38 -11.09
N SER A 21 11.77 -2.10 -11.54
CA SER A 21 10.96 -2.82 -10.58
C SER A 21 10.13 -3.90 -11.24
N ASP A 22 9.76 -4.85 -10.41
CA ASP A 22 8.77 -5.86 -10.74
C ASP A 22 7.65 -5.75 -9.73
N VAL A 23 6.45 -6.03 -10.19
CA VAL A 23 5.33 -6.20 -9.29
C VAL A 23 5.41 -7.61 -8.73
N VAL A 24 5.41 -7.71 -7.42
CA VAL A 24 5.50 -9.02 -6.75
C VAL A 24 4.36 -9.13 -5.75
N TYR A 25 4.00 -10.37 -5.47
CA TYR A 25 2.95 -10.66 -4.53
C TYR A 25 3.53 -11.40 -3.34
N GLY A 26 2.94 -11.16 -2.19
CA GLY A 26 3.40 -11.81 -0.99
C GLY A 26 2.27 -12.11 -0.04
N THR A 27 2.60 -12.85 0.99
CA THR A 27 1.66 -13.19 2.05
C THR A 27 2.28 -12.74 3.36
N VAL A 28 1.52 -11.99 4.15
CA VAL A 28 1.98 -11.57 5.45
C VAL A 28 1.99 -12.78 6.38
N ILE A 29 3.15 -13.10 6.92
CA ILE A 29 3.25 -14.20 7.87
C ILE A 29 3.29 -13.70 9.30
N SER A 30 3.64 -12.44 9.48
CA SER A 30 3.63 -11.80 10.79
C SER A 30 3.44 -10.31 10.57
N ALA A 31 2.64 -9.67 11.40
CA ALA A 31 2.40 -8.23 11.28
C ALA A 31 3.32 -7.42 12.19
N LYS A 32 3.70 -7.95 13.33
CA LYS A 32 4.54 -7.23 14.28
C LYS A 32 5.54 -8.19 14.89
N PRO A 33 6.77 -8.21 14.44
CA PRO A 33 7.31 -7.41 13.34
C PRO A 33 6.78 -7.89 11.99
N LEU A 34 6.80 -7.00 11.02
CA LEU A 34 6.26 -7.32 9.71
C LEU A 34 7.21 -8.25 8.96
N ASN A 35 6.67 -9.38 8.54
CA ASN A 35 7.38 -10.34 7.69
C ASN A 35 6.43 -10.75 6.58
N VAL A 36 6.93 -10.70 5.35
CA VAL A 36 6.14 -11.04 4.18
C VAL A 36 6.87 -12.10 3.38
N GLN A 37 6.18 -13.19 3.08
CA GLN A 37 6.76 -14.26 2.28
C GLN A 37 6.40 -14.08 0.83
N LEU A 38 7.40 -14.10 -0.02
CA LEU A 38 7.21 -14.04 -1.47
C LEU A 38 6.93 -15.41 -2.03
N SER A 39 6.51 -15.44 -3.29
CA SER A 39 6.17 -16.71 -3.94
C SER A 39 7.35 -17.65 -4.08
N ASN A 40 8.57 -17.12 -4.04
CA ASN A 40 9.79 -17.94 -4.13
C ASN A 40 10.28 -18.37 -2.74
N ASN A 41 9.44 -18.27 -1.74
CA ASN A 41 9.74 -18.64 -0.36
C ASN A 41 10.71 -17.71 0.35
N MET A 42 11.11 -16.62 -0.29
CA MET A 42 11.92 -15.61 0.36
C MET A 42 11.05 -14.85 1.37
N VAL A 43 11.59 -14.59 2.53
CA VAL A 43 10.89 -13.83 3.54
C VAL A 43 11.53 -12.47 3.67
N LEU A 44 10.72 -11.43 3.52
CA LEU A 44 11.17 -10.05 3.70
C LEU A 44 10.80 -9.60 5.11
N THR A 45 11.79 -9.06 5.79
CA THR A 45 11.54 -8.45 7.10
C THR A 45 11.19 -6.98 6.91
N ASP A 46 10.76 -6.34 7.97
CA ASP A 46 10.31 -4.96 7.89
C ASP A 46 11.39 -3.99 7.43
N ASP A 47 12.65 -4.35 7.62
CA ASP A 47 13.76 -3.48 7.18
C ASP A 47 13.79 -3.29 5.67
N PHE A 48 13.20 -4.20 4.93
CA PHE A 48 13.20 -4.18 3.48
C PHE A 48 11.87 -3.73 2.90
N ILE A 49 10.93 -3.34 3.74
CA ILE A 49 9.57 -3.03 3.28
C ILE A 49 9.25 -1.57 3.61
N VAL A 50 8.80 -0.84 2.60
CA VAL A 50 8.28 0.51 2.77
C VAL A 50 6.78 0.43 2.58
N LEU A 51 6.03 0.88 3.56
CA LEU A 51 4.58 0.81 3.50
C LEU A 51 3.99 2.03 2.81
N GLY A 52 3.01 1.77 1.96
CA GLY A 52 2.24 2.84 1.38
C GLY A 52 1.40 3.53 2.43
N LYS A 53 1.00 4.75 2.13
CA LYS A 53 0.34 5.59 3.14
C LYS A 53 -1.03 5.07 3.56
N HIS A 54 -1.63 4.21 2.78
CA HIS A 54 -2.94 3.67 3.12
C HIS A 54 -2.87 2.26 3.70
N ILE A 55 -1.68 1.83 4.05
CA ILE A 55 -1.48 0.57 4.77
C ILE A 55 -1.30 0.93 6.23
N GLY A 56 -2.05 0.26 7.09
CA GLY A 56 -2.04 0.56 8.50
C GLY A 56 -3.22 1.43 8.88
N LYS A 57 -3.08 2.16 9.94
CA LYS A 57 -4.13 3.06 10.39
C LYS A 57 -3.89 4.44 9.82
N PHE A 58 -4.94 5.03 9.28
CA PHE A 58 -4.81 6.37 8.72
C PHE A 58 -6.12 7.10 8.86
N LYS A 59 -6.05 8.42 8.68
CA LYS A 59 -7.20 9.29 8.83
C LYS A 59 -7.37 10.09 7.57
N ILE A 60 -8.62 10.29 7.20
CA ILE A 60 -8.97 11.15 6.07
C ILE A 60 -9.89 12.22 6.60
N LYS A 61 -9.56 13.46 6.29
CA LYS A 61 -10.39 14.60 6.65
C LYS A 61 -11.21 15.02 5.46
N GLY A 62 -12.46 15.35 5.72
CA GLY A 62 -13.33 15.83 4.68
C GLY A 62 -14.33 16.77 5.27
N LYS A 63 -14.98 17.53 4.40
CA LYS A 63 -16.04 18.42 4.81
C LYS A 63 -17.37 17.73 4.56
N VAL A 64 -18.23 17.82 5.54
CA VAL A 64 -19.59 17.33 5.37
C VAL A 64 -20.41 18.43 4.75
N THR A 65 -21.01 18.13 3.62
CA THR A 65 -21.87 19.07 2.94
C THR A 65 -23.30 18.57 3.05
N LYS A 66 -24.15 19.42 3.54
CA LYS A 66 -25.55 19.09 3.66
C LYS A 66 -26.32 20.05 2.79
N HIS A 67 -27.53 19.68 2.50
CA HIS A 67 -28.30 20.48 1.58
C HIS A 67 -29.52 21.10 2.20
N GLU A 68 -29.98 20.57 3.26
CA GLU A 68 -31.16 21.11 3.90
C GLU A 68 -31.05 20.90 5.37
N HIS A 69 -31.62 21.82 6.13
CA HIS A 69 -31.59 21.73 7.57
C HIS A 69 -30.19 21.58 8.11
N ASP A 70 -29.29 22.14 7.41
CA ASP A 70 -27.92 21.85 7.66
C ASP A 70 -27.39 22.54 8.88
N GLU A 71 -27.03 21.74 9.84
CA GLU A 71 -26.37 22.22 11.02
C GLU A 71 -24.93 21.78 11.09
N VAL A 72 -24.54 20.94 10.19
CA VAL A 72 -23.18 20.40 10.21
C VAL A 72 -22.25 21.38 9.54
N LYS A 73 -21.24 21.77 10.26
CA LYS A 73 -20.25 22.70 9.75
C LYS A 73 -18.89 22.19 10.02
N GLY A 74 -17.97 22.46 9.11
CA GLY A 74 -16.61 22.12 9.31
C GLY A 74 -16.26 20.73 8.81
N GLU A 75 -15.23 20.21 9.36
CA GLU A 75 -14.63 19.00 8.88
C GLU A 75 -15.04 17.78 9.67
N THR A 76 -15.14 16.68 8.96
CA THR A 76 -15.32 15.38 9.56
C THR A 76 -14.02 14.61 9.36
N GLU A 77 -13.60 13.90 10.39
CA GLU A 77 -12.43 13.07 10.32
C GLU A 77 -12.85 11.61 10.38
N LEU A 78 -12.40 10.84 9.40
CA LEU A 78 -12.68 9.42 9.36
C LEU A 78 -11.40 8.66 9.61
N GLU A 79 -11.47 7.66 10.47
CA GLU A 79 -10.35 6.81 10.75
C GLU A 79 -10.55 5.48 10.04
N PHE A 80 -9.48 5.02 9.42
CA PHE A 80 -9.48 3.74 8.72
C PHE A 80 -8.42 2.86 9.33
N ASP A 81 -8.74 1.59 9.42
CA ASP A 81 -7.79 0.61 9.91
C ASP A 81 -7.57 -0.43 8.84
N ASN A 82 -6.52 -0.24 8.08
CA ASN A 82 -6.09 -1.17 7.05
C ASN A 82 -4.79 -1.83 7.49
N SER A 83 -4.72 -2.20 8.75
CA SER A 83 -3.54 -2.84 9.30
C SER A 83 -3.40 -4.24 8.74
N LEU A 84 -2.15 -4.62 8.52
CA LEU A 84 -1.87 -5.94 8.01
C LEU A 84 -2.02 -6.97 9.11
N GLU A 85 -2.50 -8.13 8.70
CA GLU A 85 -2.64 -9.25 9.60
C GLU A 85 -2.01 -10.47 8.95
N SER A 86 -1.63 -11.42 9.77
CA SER A 86 -1.09 -12.67 9.27
C SER A 86 -2.10 -13.34 8.34
N GLY A 87 -1.62 -13.75 7.18
CA GLY A 87 -2.48 -14.35 6.16
C GLY A 87 -2.90 -13.39 5.06
N ASP A 88 -2.72 -12.11 5.26
CA ASP A 88 -3.09 -11.14 4.23
C ASP A 88 -2.22 -11.28 3.00
N LYS A 89 -2.85 -11.13 1.85
CA LYS A 89 -2.14 -11.08 0.57
C LYS A 89 -1.86 -9.63 0.24
N VAL A 90 -0.68 -9.37 -0.25
CA VAL A 90 -0.26 -8.00 -0.54
C VAL A 90 0.41 -7.93 -1.89
N THR A 91 0.40 -6.72 -2.45
CA THR A 91 1.09 -6.42 -3.69
C THR A 91 2.18 -5.42 -3.39
N MET A 92 3.35 -5.70 -3.94
CA MET A 92 4.53 -4.86 -3.71
C MET A 92 5.23 -4.59 -5.03
N ILE A 93 6.02 -3.54 -5.02
CA ILE A 93 6.89 -3.23 -6.14
C ILE A 93 8.31 -3.34 -5.64
N ARG A 94 9.10 -4.18 -6.31
CA ARG A 94 10.50 -4.33 -5.98
C ARG A 94 11.27 -3.16 -6.56
N GLU A 95 11.99 -2.48 -5.72
CA GLU A 95 12.78 -1.35 -6.14
C GLU A 95 14.00 -1.79 -6.92
N ASP A 96 14.49 -0.89 -7.75
CA ASP A 96 15.71 -1.11 -8.52
C ASP A 96 16.83 -1.56 -7.59
N GLY A 97 17.52 -2.62 -7.97
CA GLY A 97 18.55 -3.20 -7.14
C GLY A 97 18.03 -4.21 -6.14
N GLY A 98 16.72 -4.30 -5.98
CA GLY A 98 16.12 -5.32 -5.14
C GLY A 98 16.37 -5.18 -3.67
N GLN A 99 16.71 -3.97 -3.20
CA GLN A 99 17.03 -3.76 -1.81
C GLN A 99 15.87 -3.31 -0.96
N GLN A 100 14.82 -2.83 -1.59
CA GLN A 100 13.62 -2.44 -0.89
C GLN A 100 12.40 -2.82 -1.70
N PHE A 101 11.30 -3.04 -0.99
CA PHE A 101 10.02 -3.37 -1.58
C PHE A 101 9.00 -2.38 -1.08
N TYR A 102 8.24 -1.83 -1.99
CA TYR A 102 7.19 -0.90 -1.64
C TYR A 102 5.87 -1.67 -1.60
N LEU A 103 5.32 -1.83 -0.42
CA LEU A 103 4.05 -2.52 -0.22
C LEU A 103 2.95 -1.48 -0.31
N PHE A 104 2.20 -1.54 -1.39
CA PHE A 104 1.25 -0.47 -1.64
C PHE A 104 -0.20 -0.91 -1.54
N GLU A 105 -0.48 -2.20 -1.53
CA GLU A 105 -1.87 -2.61 -1.52
C GLU A 105 -2.05 -3.95 -0.82
N ARG A 106 -3.14 -4.04 -0.08
CA ARG A 106 -3.59 -5.28 0.51
C ARG A 106 -4.75 -5.79 -0.35
N LEU A 107 -4.70 -7.03 -0.75
CA LEU A 107 -5.73 -7.61 -1.59
C LEU A 107 -6.91 -8.07 -0.74
N GLY A 108 -8.12 -7.83 -1.23
CA GLY A 108 -9.31 -8.28 -0.56
C GLY A 108 -9.56 -9.77 -0.78
N GLU A 109 -10.44 -10.34 0.02
CA GLU A 109 -10.74 -11.75 -0.03
C GLU A 109 -11.37 -12.14 -1.35
N ASP A 110 -12.12 -11.25 -1.94
CA ASP A 110 -12.79 -11.50 -3.20
C ASP A 110 -11.97 -11.05 -4.40
N GLY A 111 -10.73 -10.70 -4.19
CA GLY A 111 -9.86 -10.24 -5.25
C GLY A 111 -9.89 -8.75 -5.50
N PHE A 112 -10.67 -8.01 -4.74
CA PHE A 112 -10.67 -6.56 -4.83
C PHE A 112 -9.76 -5.97 -3.77
N GLY A 113 -9.10 -4.89 -4.10
CA GLY A 113 -8.28 -4.18 -3.14
C GLY A 113 -9.13 -3.41 -2.16
N PHE A 114 -8.53 -3.00 -1.08
CA PHE A 114 -9.19 -2.17 -0.09
C PHE A 114 -8.67 -0.77 -0.07
#